data_45c622ea2c92c662489dc3e587ef54ed
#
_entry.id   45c622ea2c92c662489dc3e587ef54ed
#
_cell.length_a   1.000
_cell.length_b   1.000
_cell.length_c   1.000
_cell.angle_alpha   90.00
_cell.angle_beta   90.00
_cell.angle_gamma   90.00
#
_symmetry.space_group_name_H-M   'P 1'
#
loop_
_entity.id
_entity.type
_entity.pdbx_description
1 polymer ?
#
loop_
_entity_poly.entity_id
_entity_poly.type
_entity_poly.pdbx_seq_one_letter_code
_entity_poly.pdbx_strand_id
1 'polypeptide(L)'
;MPNHETLVEVYPRLYHMAHVGAWPSIERFGLLSTTALLDLFEIGGERREQLESSKRSRSEEINHPTHGRALLRDQIPLNERKLAKALQDGLTPRDWYRLLNRKAYFWGPESRLKILREAREYKDHRQTIIVIDTGQLIARHGERISLCHMNSGATQPMAFPRGLSTFLSIDSYDGRPPPCSSGKPMRRVGSCASKCLGNLVGNVAPAYGFSPLHAH
;
A
#
# COMPACT_ATOMS: atom_id res chain seq x y z
N MET A 1 2.03 -1.55 26.73
CA MET A 1 3.20 -1.45 25.83
C MET A 1 2.69 -1.62 24.42
N PRO A 2 3.06 -0.75 23.51
CA PRO A 2 2.53 -0.83 22.16
C PRO A 2 3.08 -2.05 21.43
N ASN A 3 2.25 -2.61 20.74
CA ASN A 3 2.21 -3.83 19.96
C ASN A 3 3.14 -3.92 18.75
N HIS A 4 4.23 -3.14 18.73
CA HIS A 4 5.28 -3.27 17.72
C HIS A 4 5.88 -4.68 17.72
N GLU A 5 6.14 -5.22 18.91
CA GLU A 5 6.65 -6.58 19.09
C GLU A 5 5.67 -7.62 18.54
N THR A 6 4.39 -7.49 18.89
CA THR A 6 3.34 -8.39 18.36
C THR A 6 3.25 -8.33 16.83
N LEU A 7 3.42 -7.14 16.23
CA LEU A 7 3.39 -7.01 14.78
C LEU A 7 4.60 -7.70 14.13
N VAL A 8 5.79 -7.56 14.72
CA VAL A 8 7.01 -8.25 14.25
C VAL A 8 6.89 -9.76 14.40
N GLU A 9 6.35 -10.23 15.52
CA GLU A 9 6.13 -11.67 15.76
C GLU A 9 5.15 -12.29 14.74
N VAL A 10 4.03 -11.60 14.48
CA VAL A 10 3.00 -12.09 13.56
C VAL A 10 3.41 -11.95 12.10
N TYR A 11 4.11 -10.87 11.76
CA TYR A 11 4.57 -10.56 10.40
C TYR A 11 6.05 -10.19 10.39
N PRO A 12 6.97 -11.12 10.58
CA PRO A 12 8.41 -10.82 10.59
C PRO A 12 8.90 -10.29 9.24
N ARG A 13 8.16 -10.56 8.18
CA ARG A 13 8.46 -10.08 6.82
C ARG A 13 7.24 -9.44 6.20
N LEU A 14 7.49 -8.36 5.47
CA LEU A 14 6.50 -7.65 4.65
C LEU A 14 6.89 -7.73 3.19
N TYR A 15 5.89 -7.67 2.34
CA TYR A 15 6.06 -7.86 0.90
C TYR A 15 5.52 -6.66 0.13
N HIS A 16 6.30 -6.17 -0.83
CA HIS A 16 5.85 -5.18 -1.79
C HIS A 16 5.99 -5.74 -3.21
N MET A 17 4.97 -5.56 -4.04
CA MET A 17 4.99 -5.97 -5.44
C MET A 17 5.20 -4.75 -6.32
N ALA A 18 6.36 -4.67 -6.93
CA ALA A 18 6.74 -3.63 -7.87
C ALA A 18 6.73 -4.17 -9.32
N HIS A 19 6.71 -3.27 -10.29
CA HIS A 19 6.87 -3.62 -11.70
C HIS A 19 8.27 -4.19 -11.94
N VAL A 20 8.38 -5.13 -12.91
CA VAL A 20 9.68 -5.61 -13.35
C VAL A 20 10.55 -4.45 -13.83
N GLY A 21 11.81 -4.42 -13.42
CA GLY A 21 12.74 -3.33 -13.74
C GLY A 21 12.62 -2.09 -12.84
N ALA A 22 11.73 -2.08 -11.83
CA ALA A 22 11.66 -0.97 -10.88
C ALA A 22 12.80 -0.98 -9.85
N TRP A 23 13.48 -2.11 -9.68
CA TRP A 23 14.52 -2.28 -8.66
C TRP A 23 15.63 -1.22 -8.70
N PRO A 24 16.27 -0.89 -9.84
CA PRO A 24 17.34 0.11 -9.85
C PRO A 24 16.90 1.48 -9.34
N SER A 25 15.67 1.89 -9.64
CA SER A 25 15.11 3.14 -9.12
C SER A 25 14.82 3.05 -7.62
N ILE A 26 14.26 1.93 -7.18
CA ILE A 26 13.96 1.71 -5.75
C ILE A 26 15.25 1.62 -4.93
N GLU A 27 16.28 0.97 -5.45
CA GLU A 27 17.59 0.87 -4.79
C GLU A 27 18.24 2.26 -4.64
N ARG A 28 18.12 3.09 -5.66
CA ARG A 28 18.71 4.44 -5.66
C ARG A 28 17.94 5.45 -4.81
N PHE A 29 16.62 5.43 -4.87
CA PHE A 29 15.77 6.49 -4.29
C PHE A 29 14.90 6.01 -3.11
N GLY A 30 14.93 4.72 -2.81
CA GLY A 30 14.01 4.10 -1.85
C GLY A 30 12.65 3.76 -2.46
N LEU A 31 11.83 3.08 -1.67
CA LEU A 31 10.45 2.77 -2.05
C LEU A 31 9.56 3.99 -1.79
N LEU A 32 9.32 4.76 -2.82
CA LEU A 32 8.56 6.00 -2.76
C LEU A 32 7.06 5.78 -3.01
N SER A 33 6.24 6.60 -2.37
CA SER A 33 4.82 6.74 -2.73
C SER A 33 4.67 7.43 -4.09
N THR A 34 3.47 7.35 -4.68
CA THR A 34 3.20 8.08 -5.94
C THR A 34 3.48 9.58 -5.78
N THR A 35 2.98 10.21 -4.70
CA THR A 35 3.23 11.63 -4.42
C THR A 35 4.73 11.93 -4.37
N ALA A 36 5.51 11.14 -3.62
CA ALA A 36 6.95 11.35 -3.53
C ALA A 36 7.69 11.11 -4.86
N LEU A 37 7.21 10.19 -5.70
CA LEU A 37 7.75 10.02 -7.05
C LEU A 37 7.44 11.23 -7.93
N LEU A 38 6.23 11.78 -7.85
CA LEU A 38 5.87 13.00 -8.59
C LEU A 38 6.71 14.21 -8.14
N ASP A 39 7.01 14.31 -6.83
CA ASP A 39 7.92 15.35 -6.31
C ASP A 39 9.33 15.16 -6.86
N LEU A 40 9.90 13.96 -6.76
CA LEU A 40 11.23 13.63 -7.24
C LEU A 40 11.40 13.84 -8.75
N PHE A 41 10.36 13.54 -9.53
CA PHE A 41 10.35 13.67 -10.97
C PHE A 41 9.86 15.05 -11.44
N GLU A 42 9.70 16.01 -10.53
CA GLU A 42 9.31 17.40 -10.79
C GLU A 42 8.00 17.51 -11.61
N ILE A 43 7.10 16.54 -11.42
CA ILE A 43 5.81 16.56 -12.10
C ILE A 43 4.86 17.52 -11.37
N GLY A 44 4.47 18.58 -12.06
CA GLY A 44 3.58 19.62 -11.55
C GLY A 44 2.32 19.81 -12.40
N GLY A 45 1.58 20.89 -12.07
CA GLY A 45 0.44 21.37 -12.86
C GLY A 45 -0.67 20.35 -13.05
N GLU A 46 -1.34 20.43 -14.19
CA GLU A 46 -2.47 19.59 -14.56
C GLU A 46 -2.09 18.09 -14.62
N ARG A 47 -0.89 17.78 -15.11
CA ARG A 47 -0.42 16.39 -15.16
C ARG A 47 -0.31 15.75 -13.80
N ARG A 48 0.21 16.47 -12.80
CA ARG A 48 0.24 16.02 -11.40
C ARG A 48 -1.16 15.78 -10.88
N GLU A 49 -2.06 16.75 -11.08
CA GLU A 49 -3.45 16.64 -10.64
C GLU A 49 -4.12 15.38 -11.21
N GLN A 50 -3.93 15.11 -12.49
CA GLN A 50 -4.44 13.93 -13.16
C GLN A 50 -3.90 12.63 -12.53
N LEU A 51 -2.59 12.56 -12.27
CA LEU A 51 -1.94 11.35 -11.77
C LEU A 51 -2.23 11.09 -10.28
N GLU A 52 -2.38 12.13 -9.48
CA GLU A 52 -2.49 12.04 -8.02
C GLU A 52 -3.95 12.02 -7.54
N SER A 53 -4.85 12.70 -8.24
CA SER A 53 -6.21 13.01 -7.76
C SER A 53 -7.32 12.32 -8.54
N SER A 54 -6.99 11.55 -9.57
CA SER A 54 -7.97 10.79 -10.33
C SER A 54 -7.56 9.33 -10.48
N LYS A 55 -8.50 8.49 -10.88
CA LYS A 55 -8.26 7.06 -11.09
C LYS A 55 -7.31 6.83 -12.26
N ARG A 56 -6.23 6.11 -12.02
CA ARG A 56 -5.40 5.56 -13.11
C ARG A 56 -6.00 4.24 -13.60
N SER A 57 -6.56 4.25 -14.81
CA SER A 57 -7.13 3.06 -15.45
C SER A 57 -6.07 2.12 -16.04
N ARG A 58 -4.84 2.59 -16.17
CA ARG A 58 -3.66 1.86 -16.59
C ARG A 58 -2.45 2.37 -15.83
N SER A 59 -1.37 1.60 -15.84
CA SER A 59 -0.09 2.08 -15.32
C SER A 59 0.46 3.21 -16.19
N GLU A 60 1.04 4.23 -15.55
CA GLU A 60 1.53 5.44 -16.20
C GLU A 60 3.04 5.56 -16.00
N GLU A 61 3.76 5.73 -17.08
CA GLU A 61 5.21 5.98 -17.02
C GLU A 61 5.48 7.48 -16.86
N ILE A 62 6.41 7.80 -15.97
CA ILE A 62 6.96 9.14 -15.79
C ILE A 62 8.46 9.11 -16.04
N ASN A 63 8.98 10.16 -16.64
CA ASN A 63 10.36 10.27 -17.07
C ASN A 63 10.99 11.55 -16.54
N HIS A 64 12.27 11.47 -16.14
CA HIS A 64 13.07 12.62 -15.72
C HIS A 64 14.48 12.51 -16.29
N PRO A 65 15.11 13.60 -16.76
CA PRO A 65 16.42 13.54 -17.43
C PRO A 65 17.53 12.90 -16.58
N THR A 66 17.55 13.15 -15.27
CA THR A 66 18.58 12.64 -14.35
C THR A 66 18.14 11.44 -13.52
N HIS A 67 16.83 11.25 -13.31
CA HIS A 67 16.29 10.18 -12.47
C HIS A 67 15.86 8.97 -13.28
N GLY A 68 15.86 9.08 -14.62
CA GLY A 68 15.44 8.02 -15.52
C GLY A 68 13.92 7.90 -15.55
N ARG A 69 13.40 6.68 -15.45
CA ARG A 69 11.97 6.40 -15.54
C ARG A 69 11.43 5.72 -14.29
N ALA A 70 10.17 6.00 -13.97
CA ALA A 70 9.41 5.27 -12.98
C ALA A 70 8.00 4.94 -13.49
N LEU A 71 7.40 3.89 -12.96
CA LEU A 71 6.06 3.46 -13.31
C LEU A 71 5.12 3.66 -12.13
N LEU A 72 4.09 4.46 -12.34
CA LEU A 72 2.97 4.58 -11.41
C LEU A 72 1.96 3.49 -11.73
N ARG A 73 1.72 2.58 -10.78
CA ARG A 73 0.80 1.48 -10.97
C ARG A 73 -0.64 1.97 -11.14
N ASP A 74 -1.41 1.24 -11.94
CA ASP A 74 -2.85 1.44 -12.12
C ASP A 74 -3.66 1.27 -10.82
N GLN A 75 -4.91 1.66 -10.87
CA GLN A 75 -5.89 1.54 -9.80
C GLN A 75 -7.17 0.83 -10.31
N ILE A 76 -6.99 -0.15 -11.20
CA ILE A 76 -8.09 -0.90 -11.86
C ILE A 76 -9.14 -1.42 -10.86
N PRO A 77 -8.77 -2.00 -9.69
CA PRO A 77 -9.74 -2.55 -8.74
C PRO A 77 -10.67 -1.51 -8.11
N LEU A 78 -10.41 -0.20 -8.28
CA LEU A 78 -11.29 0.86 -7.81
C LEU A 78 -12.41 1.14 -8.83
N ASN A 79 -13.65 1.00 -8.40
CA ASN A 79 -14.82 1.50 -9.09
C ASN A 79 -15.28 2.79 -8.44
N GLU A 80 -15.27 3.90 -9.16
CA GLU A 80 -15.47 5.24 -8.61
C GLU A 80 -16.88 5.45 -8.04
N ARG A 81 -17.93 4.89 -8.69
CA ARG A 81 -19.29 4.97 -8.18
C ARG A 81 -19.46 4.21 -6.85
N LYS A 82 -18.84 3.02 -6.74
CA LYS A 82 -18.83 2.26 -5.48
C LYS A 82 -17.99 2.95 -4.43
N LEU A 83 -16.86 3.56 -4.82
CA LEU A 83 -16.01 4.33 -3.93
C LEU A 83 -16.77 5.51 -3.32
N ALA A 84 -17.39 6.35 -4.15
CA ALA A 84 -18.13 7.52 -3.69
C ALA A 84 -19.22 7.17 -2.65
N LYS A 85 -19.89 6.00 -2.84
CA LYS A 85 -20.92 5.52 -1.88
C LYS A 85 -20.33 4.96 -0.57
N ALA A 86 -19.07 4.54 -0.59
CA ALA A 86 -18.41 3.93 0.57
C ALA A 86 -17.57 4.91 1.38
N LEU A 87 -17.33 6.11 0.84
CA LEU A 87 -16.54 7.14 1.52
C LEU A 87 -17.31 7.73 2.69
N GLN A 88 -16.59 7.97 3.77
CA GLN A 88 -17.02 8.58 5.02
C GLN A 88 -16.26 9.89 5.25
N ASP A 89 -16.51 10.55 6.36
CA ASP A 89 -15.81 11.75 6.82
C ASP A 89 -15.86 12.92 5.82
N GLY A 90 -16.89 12.96 4.94
CA GLY A 90 -17.03 14.00 3.92
C GLY A 90 -16.01 13.89 2.77
N LEU A 91 -15.25 12.81 2.69
CA LEU A 91 -14.24 12.62 1.64
C LEU A 91 -14.88 12.40 0.28
N THR A 92 -14.26 12.99 -0.73
CA THR A 92 -14.57 12.75 -2.14
C THR A 92 -13.65 11.64 -2.72
N PRO A 93 -13.99 11.05 -3.88
CA PRO A 93 -13.06 10.15 -4.57
C PRO A 93 -11.68 10.78 -4.84
N ARG A 94 -11.63 12.07 -5.14
CA ARG A 94 -10.40 12.85 -5.32
C ARG A 94 -9.53 12.84 -4.06
N ASP A 95 -10.12 13.08 -2.90
CA ASP A 95 -9.43 13.07 -1.62
C ASP A 95 -8.89 11.67 -1.31
N TRP A 96 -9.68 10.64 -1.63
CA TRP A 96 -9.28 9.26 -1.45
C TRP A 96 -8.09 8.87 -2.33
N TYR A 97 -8.07 9.27 -3.61
CA TYR A 97 -6.93 9.03 -4.49
C TYR A 97 -5.67 9.71 -3.96
N ARG A 98 -5.76 10.96 -3.52
CA ARG A 98 -4.63 11.67 -2.91
C ARG A 98 -4.14 10.98 -1.63
N LEU A 99 -5.06 10.52 -0.78
CA LEU A 99 -4.72 9.78 0.43
C LEU A 99 -3.97 8.48 0.10
N LEU A 100 -4.44 7.73 -0.89
CA LEU A 100 -3.77 6.51 -1.34
C LEU A 100 -2.39 6.80 -1.95
N ASN A 101 -2.28 7.82 -2.76
CA ASN A 101 -1.06 8.14 -3.49
C ASN A 101 0.07 8.69 -2.61
N ARG A 102 -0.23 9.12 -1.39
CA ARG A 102 0.77 9.50 -0.37
C ARG A 102 1.40 8.31 0.35
N LYS A 103 1.04 7.09 0.00
CA LYS A 103 1.43 5.90 0.75
C LYS A 103 2.11 4.87 -0.14
N ALA A 104 3.09 4.14 0.42
CA ALA A 104 3.59 2.89 -0.11
C ALA A 104 2.96 1.72 0.66
N TYR A 105 2.61 0.64 -0.03
CA TYR A 105 1.82 -0.46 0.53
C TYR A 105 2.63 -1.73 0.67
N PHE A 106 2.45 -2.41 1.81
CA PHE A 106 3.07 -3.69 2.09
C PHE A 106 2.00 -4.71 2.47
N TRP A 107 2.23 -5.95 2.10
CA TRP A 107 1.41 -7.09 2.49
C TRP A 107 2.10 -7.84 3.62
N GLY A 108 1.40 -8.08 4.72
CA GLY A 108 1.94 -8.89 5.82
C GLY A 108 2.06 -10.34 5.43
N PRO A 109 0.95 -11.06 5.13
CA PRO A 109 1.02 -12.46 4.76
C PRO A 109 1.43 -12.65 3.29
N GLU A 110 2.38 -13.54 3.03
CA GLU A 110 2.77 -13.93 1.67
C GLU A 110 1.58 -14.46 0.85
N SER A 111 0.65 -15.13 1.50
CA SER A 111 -0.60 -15.61 0.87
C SER A 111 -1.42 -14.47 0.23
N ARG A 112 -1.35 -13.27 0.79
CA ARG A 112 -2.01 -12.08 0.20
C ARG A 112 -1.29 -11.57 -1.03
N LEU A 113 0.03 -11.59 -1.00
CA LEU A 113 0.84 -11.30 -2.18
C LEU A 113 0.53 -12.29 -3.30
N LYS A 114 0.43 -13.59 -2.98
CA LYS A 114 0.07 -14.62 -3.95
C LYS A 114 -1.28 -14.32 -4.62
N ILE A 115 -2.32 -14.00 -3.84
CA ILE A 115 -3.63 -13.60 -4.37
C ILE A 115 -3.51 -12.39 -5.31
N LEU A 116 -2.68 -11.39 -4.97
CA LEU A 116 -2.46 -10.24 -5.83
C LEU A 116 -1.74 -10.61 -7.13
N ARG A 117 -0.73 -11.47 -7.06
CA ARG A 117 0.02 -11.95 -8.24
C ARG A 117 -0.86 -12.75 -9.19
N GLU A 118 -1.77 -13.56 -8.66
CA GLU A 118 -2.70 -14.42 -9.41
C GLU A 118 -3.94 -13.66 -9.90
N ALA A 119 -4.12 -12.38 -9.49
CA ALA A 119 -5.22 -11.57 -9.98
C ALA A 119 -5.14 -11.39 -11.49
N ARG A 120 -6.30 -11.40 -12.15
CA ARG A 120 -6.44 -11.33 -13.60
C ARG A 120 -5.61 -10.22 -14.23
N GLU A 121 -5.50 -9.09 -13.55
CA GLU A 121 -4.81 -7.89 -13.99
C GLU A 121 -3.28 -8.02 -13.95
N TYR A 122 -2.75 -9.01 -13.20
CA TYR A 122 -1.31 -9.07 -12.90
C TYR A 122 -0.67 -10.44 -13.20
N LYS A 123 -1.44 -11.51 -13.32
CA LYS A 123 -0.94 -12.89 -13.44
C LYS A 123 -0.01 -13.12 -14.63
N ASP A 124 -0.21 -12.39 -15.72
CA ASP A 124 0.56 -12.51 -16.95
C ASP A 124 1.73 -11.50 -17.02
N HIS A 125 1.92 -10.70 -15.97
CA HIS A 125 2.98 -9.71 -15.90
C HIS A 125 4.12 -10.15 -14.96
N ARG A 126 5.36 -9.99 -15.41
CA ARG A 126 6.52 -10.16 -14.54
C ARG A 126 6.56 -9.07 -13.48
N GLN A 127 6.79 -9.46 -12.23
CA GLN A 127 6.80 -8.56 -11.08
C GLN A 127 8.11 -8.71 -10.30
N THR A 128 8.55 -7.63 -9.68
CA THR A 128 9.62 -7.64 -8.68
C THR A 128 8.99 -7.71 -7.30
N ILE A 129 9.35 -8.69 -6.50
CA ILE A 129 8.90 -8.81 -5.11
C ILE A 129 10.01 -8.32 -4.19
N ILE A 130 9.70 -7.32 -3.40
CA ILE A 130 10.61 -6.77 -2.40
C ILE A 130 10.16 -7.31 -1.05
N VAL A 131 11.08 -7.97 -0.36
CA VAL A 131 10.87 -8.51 0.99
C VAL A 131 11.56 -7.58 1.97
N ILE A 132 10.84 -7.18 3.01
CA ILE A 132 11.28 -6.17 3.98
C ILE A 132 11.18 -6.77 5.38
N ASP A 133 12.23 -6.58 6.17
CA ASP A 133 12.21 -6.93 7.59
C ASP A 133 11.31 -5.94 8.35
N THR A 134 10.31 -6.46 9.04
CA THR A 134 9.30 -5.66 9.74
C THR A 134 9.91 -4.88 10.91
N GLY A 135 10.80 -5.52 11.68
CA GLY A 135 11.45 -4.88 12.82
C GLY A 135 12.29 -3.69 12.38
N GLN A 136 13.08 -3.86 11.33
CA GLN A 136 13.89 -2.76 10.79
C GLN A 136 13.03 -1.63 10.21
N LEU A 137 11.93 -1.96 9.54
CA LEU A 137 11.00 -0.96 9.01
C LEU A 137 10.38 -0.15 10.14
N ILE A 138 9.91 -0.79 11.21
CA ILE A 138 9.33 -0.13 12.37
C ILE A 138 10.39 0.72 13.10
N ALA A 139 11.57 0.19 13.34
CA ALA A 139 12.63 0.91 14.02
C ALA A 139 13.02 2.22 13.32
N ARG A 140 12.95 2.23 11.97
CA ARG A 140 13.35 3.40 11.18
C ARG A 140 12.19 4.35 10.84
N HIS A 141 10.97 3.84 10.80
CA HIS A 141 9.83 4.56 10.21
C HIS A 141 8.53 4.41 11.01
N GLY A 142 8.55 3.91 12.25
CA GLY A 142 7.37 3.57 13.04
C GLY A 142 6.30 4.66 13.06
N GLU A 143 6.69 5.91 13.30
CA GLU A 143 5.76 7.06 13.33
C GLU A 143 5.03 7.32 12.00
N ARG A 144 5.57 6.83 10.89
CA ARG A 144 5.00 7.00 9.55
C ARG A 144 4.24 5.78 9.05
N ILE A 145 4.20 4.73 9.86
CA ILE A 145 3.50 3.49 9.52
C ILE A 145 2.06 3.59 9.99
N SER A 146 1.16 3.20 9.13
CA SER A 146 -0.23 2.98 9.47
C SER A 146 -0.70 1.61 9.02
N LEU A 147 -1.64 1.06 9.75
CA LEU A 147 -2.25 -0.23 9.49
C LEU A 147 -3.57 -0.03 8.77
N CYS A 148 -3.82 -0.87 7.78
CA CYS A 148 -5.07 -0.88 7.05
C CYS A 148 -5.67 -2.29 7.09
N HIS A 149 -6.87 -2.41 7.65
CA HIS A 149 -7.55 -3.68 7.83
C HIS A 149 -8.25 -4.22 6.56
N MET A 150 -8.23 -3.43 5.49
CA MET A 150 -8.86 -3.79 4.22
C MET A 150 -7.95 -3.53 3.03
N ASN A 151 -8.32 -4.01 1.86
CA ASN A 151 -7.70 -3.54 0.61
C ASN A 151 -8.27 -2.15 0.27
N SER A 152 -7.57 -1.10 0.70
CA SER A 152 -7.96 0.29 0.48
C SER A 152 -7.98 0.68 -1.00
N GLY A 153 -7.20 -0.02 -1.83
CA GLY A 153 -7.12 0.16 -3.28
C GLY A 153 -8.16 -0.62 -4.08
N ALA A 154 -9.15 -1.29 -3.46
CA ALA A 154 -10.17 -2.03 -4.16
C ALA A 154 -11.57 -1.74 -3.61
N THR A 155 -12.55 -1.72 -4.54
CA THR A 155 -13.99 -1.62 -4.25
C THR A 155 -14.78 -2.79 -4.84
N GLN A 156 -14.08 -3.81 -5.30
CA GLN A 156 -14.69 -5.01 -5.88
C GLN A 156 -14.24 -6.25 -5.11
N PRO A 157 -15.11 -7.25 -4.96
CA PRO A 157 -16.51 -7.29 -5.38
C PRO A 157 -17.42 -6.35 -4.57
N MET A 158 -17.02 -5.96 -3.36
CA MET A 158 -17.79 -5.11 -2.43
C MET A 158 -16.95 -3.92 -1.95
N ALA A 159 -17.56 -2.74 -1.91
CA ALA A 159 -16.96 -1.56 -1.34
C ALA A 159 -17.35 -1.44 0.14
N PHE A 160 -16.41 -1.72 1.04
CA PHE A 160 -16.59 -1.48 2.47
C PHE A 160 -16.50 0.01 2.79
N PRO A 161 -17.21 0.49 3.83
CA PRO A 161 -17.07 1.85 4.34
C PRO A 161 -15.61 2.19 4.63
N ARG A 162 -15.18 3.36 4.20
CA ARG A 162 -13.79 3.81 4.32
C ARG A 162 -13.68 5.32 4.48
N GLY A 163 -12.73 5.75 5.28
CA GLY A 163 -12.50 7.16 5.60
C GLY A 163 -11.13 7.34 6.24
N LEU A 164 -10.94 8.41 6.99
CA LEU A 164 -9.68 8.70 7.67
C LEU A 164 -9.30 7.59 8.66
N SER A 165 -10.28 7.01 9.35
CA SER A 165 -10.10 5.89 10.29
C SER A 165 -9.73 4.56 9.63
N THR A 166 -9.71 4.47 8.30
CA THR A 166 -9.23 3.28 7.57
C THR A 166 -7.74 3.01 7.81
N PHE A 167 -6.99 4.06 8.10
CA PHE A 167 -5.55 4.00 8.34
C PHE A 167 -5.27 4.32 9.81
N LEU A 168 -4.99 3.31 10.59
CA LEU A 168 -4.68 3.43 12.02
C LEU A 168 -3.18 3.58 12.23
N SER A 169 -2.78 4.46 13.15
CA SER A 169 -1.38 4.51 13.62
C SER A 169 -0.98 3.14 14.18
N ILE A 170 0.28 2.77 14.02
CA ILE A 170 0.82 1.54 14.61
C ILE A 170 0.68 1.54 16.13
N ASP A 171 0.78 2.70 16.78
CA ASP A 171 0.63 2.86 18.22
C ASP A 171 -0.81 2.61 18.70
N SER A 172 -1.78 2.80 17.81
CA SER A 172 -3.19 2.53 18.08
C SER A 172 -3.57 1.06 17.93
N TYR A 173 -2.64 0.22 17.50
CA TYR A 173 -2.88 -1.19 17.31
C TYR A 173 -2.83 -1.93 18.64
N ASP A 174 -3.93 -2.52 19.05
CA ASP A 174 -4.10 -3.23 20.32
C ASP A 174 -3.88 -4.74 20.24
N GLY A 175 -3.25 -5.21 19.17
CA GLY A 175 -3.01 -6.65 18.92
C GLY A 175 -4.24 -7.40 18.42
N ARG A 176 -5.40 -6.75 18.37
CA ARG A 176 -6.63 -7.33 17.86
C ARG A 176 -6.82 -6.95 16.40
N PRO A 177 -7.28 -7.86 15.55
CA PRO A 177 -7.69 -7.47 14.23
C PRO A 177 -8.82 -6.42 14.38
N PRO A 178 -8.75 -5.28 13.66
CA PRO A 178 -9.81 -4.29 13.70
C PRO A 178 -11.15 -4.95 13.34
N PRO A 179 -12.25 -4.51 13.93
CA PRO A 179 -13.55 -5.11 13.71
C PRO A 179 -13.86 -5.12 12.21
N CYS A 180 -14.17 -6.29 11.69
CA CYS A 180 -14.67 -6.41 10.32
C CYS A 180 -15.94 -5.56 10.24
N SER A 181 -16.04 -4.69 9.24
CA SER A 181 -17.15 -3.75 9.02
C SER A 181 -18.55 -4.38 8.90
N SER A 182 -18.66 -5.70 9.13
CA SER A 182 -19.94 -6.43 9.16
C SER A 182 -20.66 -6.41 10.52
N GLY A 183 -20.12 -5.72 11.53
CA GLY A 183 -20.76 -5.58 12.85
C GLY A 183 -20.97 -6.88 13.64
N LYS A 184 -20.47 -8.01 13.17
CA LYS A 184 -20.58 -9.30 13.85
C LYS A 184 -19.33 -9.60 14.67
N PRO A 185 -19.45 -9.99 15.95
CA PRO A 185 -18.29 -10.38 16.74
C PRO A 185 -17.64 -11.62 16.11
N MET A 186 -16.32 -11.56 15.96
CA MET A 186 -15.51 -12.59 15.33
C MET A 186 -15.47 -13.85 16.20
N ARG A 187 -16.11 -14.91 15.77
CA ARG A 187 -15.92 -16.24 16.36
C ARG A 187 -14.68 -16.89 15.75
N ARG A 188 -13.63 -17.04 16.57
CA ARG A 188 -12.32 -17.68 16.32
C ARG A 188 -11.24 -16.84 15.63
N VAL A 189 -10.17 -16.65 16.36
CA VAL A 189 -8.97 -15.87 16.05
C VAL A 189 -8.13 -16.44 14.87
N GLY A 190 -8.35 -17.69 14.46
CA GLY A 190 -7.46 -18.37 13.50
C GLY A 190 -7.68 -18.07 12.01
N SER A 191 -8.86 -17.69 11.57
CA SER A 191 -9.13 -17.56 10.11
C SER A 191 -9.37 -16.15 9.61
N CYS A 192 -9.58 -15.18 10.49
CA CYS A 192 -9.88 -13.81 10.12
C CYS A 192 -8.73 -12.81 10.36
N ALA A 193 -7.81 -13.11 11.29
CA ALA A 193 -6.59 -12.29 11.46
C ALA A 193 -5.79 -12.24 10.14
N SER A 194 -5.68 -13.36 9.43
CA SER A 194 -5.05 -13.41 8.10
C SER A 194 -5.84 -12.67 7.01
N LYS A 195 -7.12 -12.39 7.22
CA LYS A 195 -7.96 -11.65 6.25
C LYS A 195 -8.00 -10.14 6.49
N CYS A 196 -7.74 -9.68 7.70
CA CYS A 196 -7.96 -8.30 8.12
C CYS A 196 -6.70 -7.44 8.24
N LEU A 197 -5.52 -8.03 8.40
CA LEU A 197 -4.24 -7.30 8.40
C LEU A 197 -3.64 -7.32 6.98
N GLY A 198 -4.29 -6.61 6.08
CA GLY A 198 -3.93 -6.67 4.66
C GLY A 198 -2.79 -5.77 4.24
N ASN A 199 -2.61 -4.62 4.83
CA ASN A 199 -1.66 -3.64 4.31
C ASN A 199 -1.02 -2.85 5.44
N LEU A 200 0.29 -2.98 5.60
CA LEU A 200 1.08 -1.94 6.23
C LEU A 200 1.29 -0.82 5.20
N VAL A 201 1.06 0.39 5.62
CA VAL A 201 1.12 1.54 4.76
C VAL A 201 2.09 2.53 5.38
N GLY A 202 3.19 2.79 4.70
CA GLY A 202 4.18 3.74 5.17
C GLY A 202 4.58 4.72 4.08
N ASN A 203 4.89 5.95 4.46
CA ASN A 203 5.63 6.87 3.63
C ASN A 203 7.11 6.60 3.89
N VAL A 204 7.73 5.75 3.09
CA VAL A 204 9.16 5.41 3.24
C VAL A 204 9.95 6.37 2.36
N ALA A 205 10.42 7.46 2.97
CA ALA A 205 11.44 8.30 2.33
C ALA A 205 12.75 7.50 2.19
N PRO A 206 13.65 7.87 1.27
CA PRO A 206 14.84 7.10 0.96
C PRO A 206 15.66 6.86 2.24
N ALA A 207 15.82 5.60 2.58
CA ALA A 207 16.76 5.15 3.59
C ALA A 207 17.77 4.24 2.89
N TYR A 208 19.00 4.68 2.82
CA TYR A 208 20.14 3.88 2.40
C TYR A 208 20.21 2.58 3.21
N GLY A 209 20.27 1.46 2.52
CA GLY A 209 20.57 0.16 3.11
C GLY A 209 19.51 -0.91 2.92
N PHE A 210 19.12 -1.21 1.68
CA PHE A 210 18.51 -2.48 1.33
C PHE A 210 19.62 -3.45 0.89
N SER A 211 19.83 -4.53 1.66
CA SER A 211 20.59 -5.67 1.13
C SER A 211 19.64 -6.54 0.31
N PRO A 212 19.96 -6.85 -0.95
CA PRO A 212 19.10 -7.72 -1.76
C PRO A 212 19.20 -9.14 -1.22
N LEU A 213 18.09 -9.69 -0.73
CA LEU A 213 17.92 -11.13 -0.69
C LEU A 213 17.37 -11.53 -2.08
N HIS A 214 18.17 -12.31 -2.78
CA HIS A 214 18.04 -12.78 -4.15
C HIS A 214 16.60 -12.86 -4.69
N ALA A 215 16.40 -12.17 -5.83
CA ALA A 215 15.24 -12.37 -6.69
C ALA A 215 15.40 -13.73 -7.41
N HIS A 216 14.45 -14.62 -7.20
CA HIS A 216 14.23 -15.82 -8.02
C HIS A 216 13.00 -15.61 -8.90
#